data_dd3e3a36bcee0d7540384823d1498aae
#
_entry.id   dd3e3a36bcee0d7540384823d1498aae
#
_cell.length_a   1.000
_cell.length_b   1.000
_cell.length_c   1.000
_cell.angle_alpha   90.00
_cell.angle_beta   90.00
_cell.angle_gamma   90.00
#
_symmetry.space_group_name_H-M   'P 1'
#
loop_
_entity.id
_entity.type
_entity.pdbx_description
1 polymer ?
#
loop_
_entity_poly.entity_id
_entity_poly.type
_entity_poly.pdbx_seq_one_letter_code
_entity_poly.pdbx_strand_id
1 'polypeptide(L)'
;MRQFENAQVDAGVSLDQLMENAGLAIARSISNLLDGTRGKRVVVLVGQGNNGGDGMVAAKYLTDWGAVVTLYLTSPTKREDKFSECIERRIRVVDAKDDLEHWQLASYVSLADVVIDAVLGIGGRAQLPPNLLSIFKVLNDAHPAKSLCRYVAIDIPTGVDADTGQCDEFAFDATNTFALGYPKLGSILFPGASKIGKLETIPIGLANAEDQNINVDLIDPEYVSKVLPSRKPNGHKGSYGEVLVIGGSKEYVNAPTLVAAAAYRSGAGLVKSALPQNVYSI
;
A
#
# COMPACT_ATOMS: atom_id res chain seq x y z
N MET A 1 0.32 -14.98 0.43
CA MET A 1 0.20 -14.65 1.87
C MET A 1 -0.26 -15.86 2.70
N ARG A 2 -1.48 -16.38 2.60
CA ARG A 2 -1.98 -17.49 3.45
C ARG A 2 -1.04 -18.70 3.54
N GLN A 3 -0.37 -19.06 2.45
CA GLN A 3 0.62 -20.16 2.46
C GLN A 3 1.84 -19.80 3.32
N PHE A 4 2.28 -18.53 3.28
CA PHE A 4 3.39 -18.06 4.11
C PHE A 4 3.03 -18.02 5.59
N GLU A 5 1.84 -17.51 5.92
CA GLU A 5 1.33 -17.51 7.28
C GLU A 5 1.27 -18.95 7.84
N ASN A 6 0.74 -19.90 7.04
CA ASN A 6 0.70 -21.31 7.41
C ASN A 6 2.11 -21.90 7.58
N ALA A 7 3.06 -21.60 6.68
CA ALA A 7 4.43 -22.06 6.80
C ALA A 7 5.13 -21.54 8.08
N GLN A 8 4.81 -20.31 8.51
CA GLN A 8 5.30 -19.77 9.78
C GLN A 8 4.68 -20.47 10.99
N VAL A 9 3.39 -20.80 10.92
CA VAL A 9 2.72 -21.58 11.97
C VAL A 9 3.35 -22.97 12.08
N ASP A 10 3.63 -23.62 10.96
CA ASP A 10 4.33 -24.90 10.90
C ASP A 10 5.78 -24.81 11.46
N ALA A 11 6.41 -23.65 11.31
CA ALA A 11 7.72 -23.33 11.90
C ALA A 11 7.65 -22.93 13.40
N GLY A 12 6.46 -22.94 14.02
CA GLY A 12 6.26 -22.69 15.44
C GLY A 12 5.95 -21.24 15.83
N VAL A 13 5.75 -20.33 14.88
CA VAL A 13 5.29 -18.95 15.15
C VAL A 13 3.77 -18.93 15.19
N SER A 14 3.18 -18.53 16.32
CA SER A 14 1.72 -18.45 16.40
C SER A 14 1.14 -17.32 15.52
N LEU A 15 -0.09 -17.51 15.02
CA LEU A 15 -0.81 -16.43 14.30
C LEU A 15 -0.97 -15.17 15.17
N ASP A 16 -1.10 -15.35 16.48
CA ASP A 16 -1.17 -14.24 17.42
C ASP A 16 0.14 -13.44 17.48
N GLN A 17 1.27 -14.13 17.47
CA GLN A 17 2.59 -13.48 17.42
C GLN A 17 2.81 -12.74 16.08
N LEU A 18 2.37 -13.30 14.96
CA LEU A 18 2.43 -12.62 13.65
C LEU A 18 1.57 -11.35 13.65
N MET A 19 0.37 -11.41 14.21
CA MET A 19 -0.52 -10.25 14.36
C MET A 19 0.07 -9.18 15.27
N GLU A 20 0.68 -9.59 16.37
CA GLU A 20 1.36 -8.67 17.29
C GLU A 20 2.54 -7.95 16.61
N ASN A 21 3.35 -8.71 15.86
CA ASN A 21 4.46 -8.15 15.08
C ASN A 21 3.95 -7.17 14.00
N ALA A 22 2.88 -7.55 13.26
CA ALA A 22 2.28 -6.72 12.25
C ALA A 22 1.75 -5.40 12.83
N GLY A 23 0.93 -5.48 13.88
CA GLY A 23 0.35 -4.29 14.52
C GLY A 23 1.40 -3.35 15.11
N LEU A 24 2.44 -3.89 15.74
CA LEU A 24 3.57 -3.09 16.23
C LEU A 24 4.32 -2.40 15.09
N ALA A 25 4.60 -3.10 14.00
CA ALA A 25 5.29 -2.53 12.84
C ALA A 25 4.46 -1.45 12.15
N ILE A 26 3.14 -1.68 11.99
CA ILE A 26 2.18 -0.67 11.50
C ILE A 26 2.21 0.58 12.38
N ALA A 27 2.11 0.42 13.71
CA ALA A 27 2.13 1.54 14.64
C ALA A 27 3.42 2.35 14.53
N ARG A 28 4.57 1.71 14.35
CA ARG A 28 5.87 2.37 14.10
C ARG A 28 5.87 3.16 12.80
N SER A 29 5.37 2.57 11.71
CA SER A 29 5.28 3.25 10.42
C SER A 29 4.34 4.47 10.48
N ILE A 30 3.22 4.37 11.20
CA ILE A 30 2.31 5.50 11.45
C ILE A 30 3.01 6.58 12.30
N SER A 31 3.73 6.18 13.34
CA SER A 31 4.50 7.13 14.16
C SER A 31 5.52 7.91 13.33
N ASN A 32 6.23 7.22 12.44
CA ASN A 32 7.18 7.87 11.52
C ASN A 32 6.46 8.79 10.52
N LEU A 33 5.30 8.37 10.00
CA LEU A 33 4.50 9.15 9.04
C LEU A 33 3.98 10.47 9.66
N LEU A 34 3.73 10.47 10.97
CA LEU A 34 3.15 11.61 11.72
C LEU A 34 4.21 12.42 12.49
N ASP A 35 5.51 12.09 12.36
CA ASP A 35 6.58 12.69 13.17
C ASP A 35 6.31 12.60 14.69
N GLY A 36 5.82 11.43 15.12
CA GLY A 36 5.39 11.15 16.48
C GLY A 36 3.87 11.05 16.62
N THR A 37 3.43 10.37 17.69
CA THR A 37 2.01 10.05 17.92
C THR A 37 1.36 10.82 19.04
N ARG A 38 2.15 11.45 19.93
CA ARG A 38 1.64 12.09 21.14
C ARG A 38 0.64 13.20 20.82
N GLY A 39 -0.60 13.05 21.33
CA GLY A 39 -1.70 13.98 21.08
C GLY A 39 -2.33 13.89 19.71
N LYS A 40 -1.83 13.04 18.80
CA LYS A 40 -2.41 12.81 17.48
C LYS A 40 -3.74 12.06 17.60
N ARG A 41 -4.70 12.45 16.78
CA ARG A 41 -6.03 11.82 16.70
C ARG A 41 -6.02 10.76 15.62
N VAL A 42 -6.31 9.52 16.02
CA VAL A 42 -6.27 8.34 15.17
C VAL A 42 -7.66 7.72 15.13
N VAL A 43 -8.20 7.51 13.95
CA VAL A 43 -9.44 6.74 13.73
C VAL A 43 -9.07 5.43 13.07
N VAL A 44 -9.44 4.30 13.67
CA VAL A 44 -9.20 2.97 13.11
C VAL A 44 -10.54 2.34 12.74
N LEU A 45 -10.75 2.10 11.45
CA LEU A 45 -11.90 1.34 10.95
C LEU A 45 -11.60 -0.14 11.12
N VAL A 46 -12.37 -0.82 11.93
CA VAL A 46 -12.10 -2.20 12.32
C VAL A 46 -13.11 -3.15 11.68
N GLY A 47 -12.60 -4.08 10.86
CA GLY A 47 -13.38 -5.20 10.33
C GLY A 47 -13.39 -6.40 11.26
N GLN A 48 -14.18 -7.42 10.90
CA GLN A 48 -14.38 -8.62 11.75
C GLN A 48 -13.19 -9.59 11.77
N GLY A 49 -12.27 -9.51 10.77
CA GLY A 49 -11.23 -10.51 10.52
C GLY A 49 -9.86 -10.15 11.09
N ASN A 50 -8.83 -10.84 10.57
CA ASN A 50 -7.43 -10.62 10.99
C ASN A 50 -6.94 -9.20 10.71
N ASN A 51 -7.34 -8.60 9.58
CA ASN A 51 -6.98 -7.20 9.28
C ASN A 51 -7.47 -6.24 10.37
N GLY A 52 -8.71 -6.46 10.88
CA GLY A 52 -9.24 -5.74 12.05
C GLY A 52 -8.42 -6.00 13.32
N GLY A 53 -7.92 -7.25 13.48
CA GLY A 53 -7.00 -7.61 14.55
C GLY A 53 -5.69 -6.83 14.49
N ASP A 54 -5.05 -6.77 13.31
CA ASP A 54 -3.83 -6.00 13.08
C ASP A 54 -4.05 -4.51 13.39
N GLY A 55 -5.22 -3.97 12.99
CA GLY A 55 -5.62 -2.59 13.30
C GLY A 55 -5.82 -2.34 14.79
N MET A 56 -6.42 -3.28 15.54
CA MET A 56 -6.59 -3.17 17.00
C MET A 56 -5.25 -3.26 17.73
N VAL A 57 -4.34 -4.13 17.30
CA VAL A 57 -2.98 -4.19 17.86
C VAL A 57 -2.22 -2.89 17.59
N ALA A 58 -2.33 -2.35 16.38
CA ALA A 58 -1.73 -1.04 16.08
C ALA A 58 -2.34 0.07 16.96
N ALA A 59 -3.66 0.08 17.14
CA ALA A 59 -4.37 1.03 18.01
C ALA A 59 -3.87 0.98 19.46
N LYS A 60 -3.64 -0.22 19.99
CA LYS A 60 -3.05 -0.46 21.31
C LYS A 60 -1.71 0.27 21.47
N TYR A 61 -0.77 0.01 20.56
CA TYR A 61 0.56 0.64 20.63
C TYR A 61 0.51 2.15 20.43
N LEU A 62 -0.31 2.64 19.49
CA LEU A 62 -0.47 4.08 19.26
C LEU A 62 -1.01 4.77 20.51
N THR A 63 -1.95 4.13 21.22
CA THR A 63 -2.47 4.64 22.50
C THR A 63 -1.38 4.66 23.59
N ASP A 64 -0.63 3.57 23.73
CA ASP A 64 0.48 3.47 24.68
C ASP A 64 1.56 4.54 24.40
N TRP A 65 1.69 4.99 23.14
CA TRP A 65 2.60 6.09 22.75
C TRP A 65 1.95 7.48 22.79
N GLY A 66 0.75 7.60 23.36
CA GLY A 66 0.09 8.86 23.67
C GLY A 66 -0.80 9.42 22.56
N ALA A 67 -1.19 8.64 21.57
CA ALA A 67 -2.22 9.02 20.61
C ALA A 67 -3.62 8.98 21.26
N VAL A 68 -4.54 9.76 20.72
CA VAL A 68 -5.98 9.72 21.04
C VAL A 68 -6.67 8.87 19.99
N VAL A 69 -6.87 7.59 20.32
CA VAL A 69 -7.39 6.60 19.37
C VAL A 69 -8.89 6.41 19.52
N THR A 70 -9.60 6.29 18.40
CA THR A 70 -10.99 5.87 18.33
C THR A 70 -11.08 4.65 17.40
N LEU A 71 -11.65 3.55 17.88
CA LEU A 71 -12.02 2.41 17.05
C LEU A 71 -13.43 2.63 16.52
N TYR A 72 -13.62 2.48 15.22
CA TYR A 72 -14.92 2.43 14.58
C TYR A 72 -15.16 1.00 14.06
N LEU A 73 -16.02 0.25 14.76
CA LEU A 73 -16.34 -1.13 14.41
C LEU A 73 -17.33 -1.14 13.24
N THR A 74 -16.92 -1.60 12.08
CA THR A 74 -17.80 -1.73 10.90
C THR A 74 -18.72 -2.95 10.99
N SER A 75 -18.38 -3.88 11.89
CA SER A 75 -19.12 -5.10 12.21
C SER A 75 -18.56 -5.70 13.50
N PRO A 76 -19.29 -6.62 14.17
CA PRO A 76 -18.78 -7.34 15.34
C PRO A 76 -17.45 -8.04 15.01
N THR A 77 -16.45 -7.84 15.85
CA THR A 77 -15.13 -8.46 15.66
C THR A 77 -15.14 -9.93 16.09
N LYS A 78 -14.34 -10.75 15.40
CA LYS A 78 -14.05 -12.14 15.82
C LYS A 78 -12.76 -12.24 16.65
N ARG A 79 -12.06 -11.11 16.83
CA ARG A 79 -10.82 -11.00 17.59
C ARG A 79 -11.08 -10.34 18.94
N GLU A 80 -11.93 -11.01 19.74
CA GLU A 80 -12.32 -10.53 21.08
C GLU A 80 -11.13 -10.35 22.02
N ASP A 81 -10.08 -11.18 21.82
CA ASP A 81 -8.82 -11.08 22.53
C ASP A 81 -8.17 -9.69 22.34
N LYS A 82 -8.02 -9.24 21.09
CA LYS A 82 -7.42 -7.94 20.76
C LYS A 82 -8.34 -6.77 21.10
N PHE A 83 -9.65 -7.00 20.98
CA PHE A 83 -10.65 -6.01 21.39
C PHE A 83 -10.59 -5.74 22.89
N SER A 84 -10.49 -6.80 23.71
CA SER A 84 -10.37 -6.67 25.18
C SER A 84 -9.14 -5.87 25.58
N GLU A 85 -7.98 -6.08 24.92
CA GLU A 85 -6.77 -5.30 25.15
C GLU A 85 -6.95 -3.80 24.85
N CYS A 86 -7.81 -3.44 23.88
CA CYS A 86 -8.16 -2.04 23.59
C CYS A 86 -9.09 -1.46 24.66
N ILE A 87 -10.07 -2.23 25.16
CA ILE A 87 -10.98 -1.80 26.23
C ILE A 87 -10.22 -1.55 27.54
N GLU A 88 -9.27 -2.41 27.90
CA GLU A 88 -8.39 -2.22 29.08
C GLU A 88 -7.63 -0.90 29.03
N ARG A 89 -7.23 -0.44 27.85
CA ARG A 89 -6.59 0.87 27.63
C ARG A 89 -7.54 2.03 27.52
N ARG A 90 -8.85 1.78 27.72
CA ARG A 90 -9.92 2.78 27.60
C ARG A 90 -9.96 3.48 26.25
N ILE A 91 -9.59 2.77 25.18
CA ILE A 91 -9.73 3.27 23.82
C ILE A 91 -11.22 3.47 23.53
N ARG A 92 -11.56 4.62 22.96
CA ARG A 92 -12.94 4.92 22.57
C ARG A 92 -13.39 3.97 21.48
N VAL A 93 -14.60 3.43 21.63
CA VAL A 93 -15.21 2.55 20.64
C VAL A 93 -16.53 3.17 20.18
N VAL A 94 -16.76 3.14 18.88
CA VAL A 94 -18.02 3.47 18.21
C VAL A 94 -18.40 2.27 17.35
N ASP A 95 -19.61 1.76 17.51
CA ASP A 95 -20.12 0.66 16.68
C ASP A 95 -21.00 1.27 15.56
N ALA A 96 -20.78 0.88 14.31
CA ALA A 96 -21.55 1.36 13.17
C ALA A 96 -23.06 1.10 13.30
N LYS A 97 -23.45 0.03 14.04
CA LYS A 97 -24.87 -0.25 14.31
C LYS A 97 -25.55 0.83 15.15
N ASP A 98 -24.79 1.57 15.97
CA ASP A 98 -25.26 2.64 16.84
C ASP A 98 -25.06 4.04 16.20
N ASP A 99 -24.47 4.11 14.98
CA ASP A 99 -24.20 5.30 14.19
C ASP A 99 -24.76 5.15 12.77
N LEU A 100 -26.06 4.92 12.63
CA LEU A 100 -26.73 4.56 11.37
C LEU A 100 -26.51 5.56 10.23
N GLU A 101 -26.45 6.83 10.56
CA GLU A 101 -26.19 7.93 9.60
C GLU A 101 -24.69 8.28 9.48
N HIS A 102 -23.83 7.56 10.17
CA HIS A 102 -22.36 7.75 10.21
C HIS A 102 -21.90 9.17 10.60
N TRP A 103 -22.70 9.91 11.36
CA TRP A 103 -22.36 11.27 11.79
C TRP A 103 -21.20 11.31 12.79
N GLN A 104 -21.13 10.31 13.69
CA GLN A 104 -20.00 10.19 14.59
C GLN A 104 -18.72 9.89 13.82
N LEU A 105 -18.78 8.96 12.86
CA LEU A 105 -17.67 8.68 11.96
C LEU A 105 -17.20 9.96 11.25
N ALA A 106 -18.09 10.67 10.57
CA ALA A 106 -17.75 11.91 9.87
C ALA A 106 -17.11 12.94 10.80
N SER A 107 -17.63 13.09 12.03
CA SER A 107 -17.08 13.99 13.04
C SER A 107 -15.66 13.58 13.46
N TYR A 108 -15.40 12.29 13.72
CA TYR A 108 -14.06 11.85 14.11
C TYR A 108 -13.07 11.98 12.96
N VAL A 109 -13.47 11.61 11.75
CA VAL A 109 -12.62 11.72 10.53
C VAL A 109 -12.24 13.17 10.24
N SER A 110 -13.18 14.11 10.39
CA SER A 110 -12.91 15.54 10.15
C SER A 110 -11.85 16.15 11.09
N LEU A 111 -11.62 15.52 12.23
CA LEU A 111 -10.67 15.95 13.26
C LEU A 111 -9.41 15.08 13.31
N ALA A 112 -9.34 14.02 12.52
CA ALA A 112 -8.27 13.04 12.57
C ALA A 112 -6.96 13.57 11.93
N ASP A 113 -5.83 13.19 12.51
CA ASP A 113 -4.51 13.30 11.87
C ASP A 113 -4.27 12.10 10.95
N VAL A 114 -4.84 10.93 11.30
CA VAL A 114 -4.80 9.73 10.48
C VAL A 114 -6.08 8.90 10.61
N VAL A 115 -6.55 8.39 9.48
CA VAL A 115 -7.61 7.38 9.37
C VAL A 115 -6.98 6.09 8.88
N ILE A 116 -7.21 5.00 9.60
CA ILE A 116 -6.63 3.68 9.32
C ILE A 116 -7.74 2.75 8.85
N ASP A 117 -7.61 2.24 7.64
CA ASP A 117 -8.45 1.18 7.11
C ASP A 117 -7.89 -0.18 7.50
N ALA A 118 -8.54 -0.83 8.44
CA ALA A 118 -8.30 -2.19 8.90
C ALA A 118 -9.55 -3.06 8.72
N VAL A 119 -10.34 -2.83 7.66
CA VAL A 119 -11.62 -3.52 7.47
C VAL A 119 -11.43 -4.83 6.72
N LEU A 120 -10.94 -4.78 5.48
CA LEU A 120 -10.72 -5.96 4.65
C LEU A 120 -9.26 -5.98 4.17
N GLY A 121 -8.59 -7.13 4.33
CA GLY A 121 -7.29 -7.42 3.72
C GLY A 121 -7.44 -8.28 2.46
N ILE A 122 -6.54 -9.24 2.25
CA ILE A 122 -6.52 -10.17 1.08
C ILE A 122 -7.79 -11.01 0.86
N GLY A 123 -8.73 -10.99 1.80
CA GLY A 123 -10.06 -11.62 1.64
C GLY A 123 -11.11 -10.68 1.09
N GLY A 124 -10.77 -9.41 0.87
CA GLY A 124 -11.64 -8.41 0.26
C GLY A 124 -11.95 -8.71 -1.20
N ARG A 125 -13.06 -8.17 -1.69
CA ARG A 125 -13.47 -8.23 -3.09
C ARG A 125 -13.63 -6.82 -3.62
N ALA A 126 -13.57 -6.67 -4.94
CA ALA A 126 -13.76 -5.41 -5.64
C ALA A 126 -15.15 -4.77 -5.47
N GLN A 127 -16.08 -5.45 -4.81
CA GLN A 127 -17.44 -4.94 -4.57
C GLN A 127 -17.69 -4.85 -3.07
N LEU A 128 -17.97 -3.65 -2.59
CA LEU A 128 -18.30 -3.41 -1.19
C LEU A 128 -19.72 -3.89 -0.88
N PRO A 129 -19.92 -4.64 0.22
CA PRO A 129 -21.25 -4.97 0.68
C PRO A 129 -21.99 -3.70 1.15
N PRO A 130 -23.35 -3.68 1.12
CA PRO A 130 -24.14 -2.47 1.39
C PRO A 130 -23.81 -1.77 2.72
N ASN A 131 -23.53 -2.52 3.77
CA ASN A 131 -23.18 -2.00 5.08
C ASN A 131 -21.80 -1.29 5.10
N LEU A 132 -20.85 -1.72 4.29
CA LEU A 132 -19.57 -1.03 4.13
C LEU A 132 -19.69 0.14 3.15
N LEU A 133 -20.50 0.00 2.10
CA LEU A 133 -20.66 1.02 1.08
C LEU A 133 -21.08 2.38 1.69
N SER A 134 -22.02 2.40 2.66
CA SER A 134 -22.43 3.63 3.34
C SER A 134 -21.29 4.28 4.13
N ILE A 135 -20.49 3.47 4.84
CA ILE A 135 -19.32 3.93 5.60
C ILE A 135 -18.28 4.56 4.66
N PHE A 136 -17.94 3.85 3.57
CA PHE A 136 -16.90 4.30 2.65
C PHE A 136 -17.32 5.50 1.79
N LYS A 137 -18.61 5.69 1.53
CA LYS A 137 -19.14 6.95 0.96
C LYS A 137 -18.85 8.14 1.86
N VAL A 138 -19.16 8.02 3.16
CA VAL A 138 -18.87 9.09 4.14
C VAL A 138 -17.37 9.39 4.22
N LEU A 139 -16.52 8.37 4.16
CA LEU A 139 -15.07 8.55 4.15
C LEU A 139 -14.58 9.30 2.90
N ASN A 140 -15.08 8.94 1.72
CA ASN A 140 -14.73 9.61 0.46
C ASN A 140 -15.22 11.05 0.43
N ASP A 141 -16.42 11.33 0.94
CA ASP A 141 -16.96 12.69 1.05
C ASP A 141 -16.17 13.54 2.07
N ALA A 142 -15.69 12.92 3.14
CA ALA A 142 -14.88 13.57 4.17
C ALA A 142 -13.39 13.69 3.78
N HIS A 143 -12.95 13.02 2.71
CA HIS A 143 -11.57 13.05 2.22
C HIS A 143 -11.35 14.32 1.38
N PRO A 144 -10.95 15.46 1.96
CA PRO A 144 -10.68 16.65 1.17
C PRO A 144 -9.33 16.46 0.46
N ALA A 145 -9.29 16.69 -0.85
CA ALA A 145 -8.10 16.63 -1.70
C ALA A 145 -6.91 17.51 -1.21
N LYS A 146 -7.09 18.28 -0.13
CA LYS A 146 -6.11 19.18 0.49
C LYS A 146 -5.98 19.00 2.01
N SER A 147 -6.49 17.91 2.59
CA SER A 147 -6.36 17.64 4.03
C SER A 147 -4.94 17.22 4.38
N LEU A 148 -4.47 17.65 5.56
CA LEU A 148 -3.25 17.13 6.18
C LEU A 148 -3.47 15.73 6.79
N CYS A 149 -4.72 15.25 6.87
CA CYS A 149 -5.06 13.93 7.37
C CYS A 149 -4.49 12.85 6.45
N ARG A 150 -3.84 11.85 7.03
CA ARG A 150 -3.33 10.68 6.32
C ARG A 150 -4.38 9.58 6.29
N TYR A 151 -4.60 8.99 5.13
CA TYR A 151 -5.48 7.85 4.93
C TYR A 151 -4.59 6.62 4.70
N VAL A 152 -4.52 5.74 5.69
CA VAL A 152 -3.60 4.60 5.72
C VAL A 152 -4.38 3.31 5.58
N ALA A 153 -4.09 2.51 4.57
CA ALA A 153 -4.64 1.16 4.45
C ALA A 153 -3.68 0.12 5.01
N ILE A 154 -4.19 -0.81 5.82
CA ILE A 154 -3.46 -2.00 6.25
C ILE A 154 -3.66 -3.09 5.20
N ASP A 155 -2.56 -3.63 4.72
CA ASP A 155 -2.43 -4.72 3.77
C ASP A 155 -2.85 -4.37 2.34
N ILE A 156 -4.08 -3.99 2.12
CA ILE A 156 -4.64 -3.46 0.87
C ILE A 156 -5.88 -2.61 1.19
N PRO A 157 -6.16 -1.53 0.46
CA PRO A 157 -7.35 -0.72 0.69
C PRO A 157 -8.63 -1.55 0.54
N THR A 158 -9.54 -1.39 1.48
CA THR A 158 -10.86 -2.03 1.42
C THR A 158 -11.61 -1.62 0.15
N GLY A 159 -12.14 -2.60 -0.56
CA GLY A 159 -12.78 -2.42 -1.87
C GLY A 159 -11.83 -2.62 -3.06
N VAL A 160 -10.55 -2.93 -2.83
CA VAL A 160 -9.60 -3.37 -3.88
C VAL A 160 -9.42 -4.88 -3.79
N ASP A 161 -9.52 -5.57 -4.92
CA ASP A 161 -9.24 -6.99 -5.03
C ASP A 161 -7.72 -7.23 -5.11
N ALA A 162 -7.21 -8.04 -4.19
CA ALA A 162 -5.78 -8.26 -3.98
C ALA A 162 -5.08 -8.98 -5.14
N ASP A 163 -5.81 -9.75 -5.94
CA ASP A 163 -5.26 -10.56 -7.02
C ASP A 163 -5.40 -9.87 -8.38
N THR A 164 -6.51 -9.18 -8.61
CA THR A 164 -6.88 -8.65 -9.94
C THR A 164 -6.70 -7.13 -10.07
N GLY A 165 -6.65 -6.41 -8.96
CA GLY A 165 -6.64 -4.94 -8.96
C GLY A 165 -7.98 -4.31 -9.36
N GLN A 166 -9.04 -5.08 -9.53
CA GLN A 166 -10.38 -4.51 -9.66
C GLN A 166 -10.75 -3.80 -8.36
N CYS A 167 -11.50 -2.71 -8.43
CA CYS A 167 -11.90 -1.98 -7.24
C CYS A 167 -13.32 -1.42 -7.34
N ASP A 168 -13.93 -1.26 -6.17
CA ASP A 168 -15.19 -0.52 -6.03
C ASP A 168 -14.97 0.97 -6.29
N GLU A 169 -16.00 1.65 -6.77
CA GLU A 169 -15.98 3.11 -6.94
C GLU A 169 -15.68 3.82 -5.61
N PHE A 170 -16.25 3.32 -4.51
CA PHE A 170 -16.08 3.83 -3.16
C PHE A 170 -14.98 3.11 -2.37
N ALA A 171 -14.09 2.37 -3.03
CA ALA A 171 -12.92 1.79 -2.37
C ALA A 171 -12.14 2.86 -1.59
N PHE A 172 -11.54 2.46 -0.47
CA PHE A 172 -10.75 3.36 0.36
C PHE A 172 -9.61 4.00 -0.45
N ASP A 173 -9.59 5.33 -0.50
CA ASP A 173 -8.59 6.09 -1.25
C ASP A 173 -7.40 6.42 -0.33
N ALA A 174 -6.43 5.53 -0.29
CA ALA A 174 -5.31 5.63 0.63
C ALA A 174 -4.26 6.67 0.18
N THR A 175 -3.72 7.44 1.13
CA THR A 175 -2.47 8.18 0.92
C THR A 175 -1.24 7.28 1.05
N ASN A 176 -1.37 6.24 1.87
CA ASN A 176 -0.33 5.24 2.13
C ASN A 176 -0.97 3.86 2.30
N THR A 177 -0.35 2.84 1.74
CA THR A 177 -0.73 1.44 1.97
C THR A 177 0.45 0.69 2.56
N PHE A 178 0.24 0.07 3.71
CA PHE A 178 1.21 -0.77 4.41
C PHE A 178 0.95 -2.23 4.09
N ALA A 179 1.61 -2.75 3.06
CA ALA A 179 1.50 -4.15 2.65
C ALA A 179 2.23 -5.05 3.64
N LEU A 180 1.51 -5.97 4.27
CA LEU A 180 2.06 -6.89 5.26
C LEU A 180 2.83 -8.02 4.57
N GLY A 181 4.12 -8.14 4.87
CA GLY A 181 5.04 -9.12 4.31
C GLY A 181 5.40 -8.85 2.85
N TYR A 182 4.46 -8.97 1.94
CA TYR A 182 4.66 -8.75 0.50
C TYR A 182 3.57 -7.87 -0.10
N PRO A 183 3.89 -7.02 -1.12
CA PRO A 183 2.89 -6.32 -1.91
C PRO A 183 1.95 -7.31 -2.60
N LYS A 184 0.68 -6.96 -2.69
CA LYS A 184 -0.31 -7.76 -3.42
C LYS A 184 -0.34 -7.33 -4.89
N LEU A 185 -0.56 -8.25 -5.79
CA LEU A 185 -0.60 -7.95 -7.23
C LEU A 185 -1.62 -6.85 -7.53
N GLY A 186 -2.79 -6.89 -6.89
CA GLY A 186 -3.83 -5.89 -7.02
C GLY A 186 -3.43 -4.48 -6.57
N SER A 187 -2.39 -4.35 -5.74
CA SER A 187 -1.83 -3.04 -5.36
C SER A 187 -1.05 -2.36 -6.50
N ILE A 188 -0.74 -3.08 -7.57
CA ILE A 188 0.10 -2.61 -8.67
C ILE A 188 -0.70 -2.54 -9.98
N LEU A 189 -1.82 -3.27 -10.04
CA LEU A 189 -2.69 -3.32 -11.21
C LEU A 189 -3.78 -2.25 -11.15
N PHE A 190 -4.01 -1.54 -12.27
CA PHE A 190 -5.13 -0.62 -12.39
C PHE A 190 -6.46 -1.37 -12.61
N PRO A 191 -7.58 -0.83 -12.08
CA PRO A 191 -7.75 0.48 -11.44
C PRO A 191 -7.28 0.55 -9.97
N GLY A 192 -7.12 -0.58 -9.26
CA GLY A 192 -6.78 -0.65 -7.84
C GLY A 192 -5.53 0.14 -7.46
N ALA A 193 -4.49 0.11 -8.29
CA ALA A 193 -3.26 0.87 -8.08
C ALA A 193 -3.49 2.38 -7.86
N SER A 194 -4.59 2.94 -8.37
CA SER A 194 -4.95 4.35 -8.14
C SER A 194 -5.41 4.64 -6.70
N LYS A 195 -5.79 3.60 -5.94
CA LYS A 195 -6.27 3.68 -4.56
C LYS A 195 -5.21 3.42 -3.49
N ILE A 196 -4.00 3.07 -3.90
CA ILE A 196 -2.93 2.59 -3.01
C ILE A 196 -2.15 3.74 -2.35
N GLY A 197 -2.02 4.87 -3.03
CA GLY A 197 -1.12 5.93 -2.60
C GLY A 197 0.34 5.46 -2.57
N LYS A 198 1.10 5.84 -1.55
CA LYS A 198 2.46 5.35 -1.36
C LYS A 198 2.44 3.93 -0.80
N LEU A 199 2.89 2.96 -1.58
CA LEU A 199 3.03 1.57 -1.15
C LEU A 199 4.32 1.39 -0.33
N GLU A 200 4.20 0.78 0.84
CA GLU A 200 5.32 0.43 1.72
C GLU A 200 5.13 -1.00 2.24
N THR A 201 6.17 -1.82 2.13
CA THR A 201 6.14 -3.20 2.64
C THR A 201 6.54 -3.21 4.11
N ILE A 202 5.68 -3.77 4.95
CA ILE A 202 5.90 -3.92 6.38
C ILE A 202 6.39 -5.34 6.68
N PRO A 203 7.62 -5.51 7.19
CA PRO A 203 8.11 -6.82 7.58
C PRO A 203 7.36 -7.29 8.83
N ILE A 204 6.73 -8.46 8.77
CA ILE A 204 5.96 -9.05 9.87
C ILE A 204 6.66 -10.23 10.52
N GLY A 205 7.96 -10.43 10.20
CA GLY A 205 8.75 -11.53 10.74
C GLY A 205 8.53 -12.85 9.99
N LEU A 206 8.10 -12.79 8.73
CA LEU A 206 8.15 -13.96 7.86
C LEU A 206 9.63 -14.31 7.67
N ALA A 207 10.04 -15.53 8.07
CA ALA A 207 11.35 -16.06 7.73
C ALA A 207 11.49 -16.04 6.20
N ASN A 208 12.71 -15.86 5.68
CA ASN A 208 13.00 -15.92 4.26
C ASN A 208 12.44 -17.24 3.70
N ALA A 209 11.18 -17.24 3.33
CA ALA A 209 10.62 -18.30 2.53
C ALA A 209 11.32 -18.14 1.18
N GLU A 210 12.20 -19.06 0.84
CA GLU A 210 12.67 -19.23 -0.52
C GLU A 210 11.43 -19.58 -1.33
N ASP A 211 10.84 -18.56 -1.93
CA ASP A 211 9.58 -18.64 -2.65
C ASP A 211 9.78 -19.30 -4.00
N GLN A 212 9.95 -20.60 -3.98
CA GLN A 212 10.09 -21.41 -5.19
C GLN A 212 8.87 -21.35 -6.10
N ASN A 213 7.78 -20.68 -5.70
CA ASN A 213 6.53 -20.60 -6.44
C ASN A 213 6.04 -19.19 -6.80
N ILE A 214 6.75 -18.12 -6.43
CA ILE A 214 6.42 -16.76 -6.88
C ILE A 214 7.21 -16.47 -8.15
N ASN A 215 6.50 -16.26 -9.26
CA ASN A 215 7.08 -15.95 -10.57
C ASN A 215 6.90 -14.48 -10.95
N VAL A 216 6.61 -13.62 -9.98
CA VAL A 216 6.37 -12.19 -10.20
C VAL A 216 7.19 -11.40 -9.19
N ASP A 217 8.11 -10.58 -9.69
CA ASP A 217 8.93 -9.69 -8.89
C ASP A 217 8.48 -8.24 -9.04
N LEU A 218 8.46 -7.50 -7.94
CA LEU A 218 8.32 -6.06 -7.98
C LEU A 218 9.70 -5.45 -8.30
N ILE A 219 9.79 -4.76 -9.44
CA ILE A 219 11.00 -4.03 -9.82
C ILE A 219 11.09 -2.76 -8.96
N ASP A 220 11.88 -2.82 -7.91
CA ASP A 220 12.19 -1.70 -7.03
C ASP A 220 13.63 -1.19 -7.23
N PRO A 221 14.03 -0.07 -6.60
CA PRO A 221 15.39 0.45 -6.69
C PRO A 221 16.46 -0.55 -6.22
N GLU A 222 16.17 -1.41 -5.26
CA GLU A 222 17.10 -2.41 -4.75
C GLU A 222 17.33 -3.51 -5.79
N TYR A 223 16.26 -4.02 -6.40
CA TYR A 223 16.34 -4.97 -7.51
C TYR A 223 17.16 -4.40 -8.67
N VAL A 224 16.84 -3.17 -9.10
CA VAL A 224 17.56 -2.50 -10.19
C VAL A 224 19.04 -2.34 -9.84
N SER A 225 19.37 -1.94 -8.62
CA SER A 225 20.77 -1.79 -8.17
C SER A 225 21.56 -3.10 -8.23
N LYS A 226 20.90 -4.25 -7.99
CA LYS A 226 21.53 -5.58 -8.04
C LYS A 226 21.79 -6.07 -9.47
N VAL A 227 20.89 -5.71 -10.42
CA VAL A 227 21.01 -6.19 -11.81
C VAL A 227 21.78 -5.21 -12.72
N LEU A 228 21.90 -3.95 -12.33
CA LEU A 228 22.68 -2.99 -13.10
C LEU A 228 24.18 -3.31 -13.02
N PRO A 229 24.85 -3.51 -14.17
CA PRO A 229 26.28 -3.75 -14.18
C PRO A 229 27.05 -2.49 -13.75
N SER A 230 28.07 -2.66 -12.93
CA SER A 230 28.96 -1.55 -12.55
C SER A 230 29.78 -1.09 -13.75
N ARG A 231 29.91 0.23 -13.92
CA ARG A 231 30.77 0.79 -14.96
C ARG A 231 32.25 0.74 -14.56
N LYS A 232 33.06 0.17 -15.44
CA LYS A 232 34.51 0.13 -15.22
C LYS A 232 35.12 1.53 -15.37
N PRO A 233 36.04 1.96 -14.49
CA PRO A 233 36.68 3.28 -14.61
C PRO A 233 37.39 3.54 -15.95
N ASN A 234 37.92 2.49 -16.59
CA ASN A 234 38.60 2.52 -17.87
C ASN A 234 37.68 2.19 -19.05
N GLY A 235 36.35 2.20 -18.83
CA GLY A 235 35.37 1.93 -19.89
C GLY A 235 35.32 3.04 -20.92
N HIS A 236 35.10 2.68 -22.20
CA HIS A 236 34.91 3.60 -23.31
C HIS A 236 33.56 3.32 -24.02
N LYS A 237 33.16 4.16 -24.96
CA LYS A 237 31.85 4.03 -25.64
C LYS A 237 31.56 2.64 -26.20
N GLY A 238 32.57 1.93 -26.73
CA GLY A 238 32.41 0.56 -27.23
C GLY A 238 32.25 -0.50 -26.16
N SER A 239 32.51 -0.19 -24.86
CA SER A 239 32.37 -1.13 -23.75
C SER A 239 30.91 -1.31 -23.28
N TYR A 240 30.02 -0.40 -23.69
CA TYR A 240 28.64 -0.32 -23.18
C TYR A 240 27.60 -0.54 -24.28
N GLY A 241 28.00 -1.20 -25.35
CA GLY A 241 27.08 -1.61 -26.42
C GLY A 241 26.69 -0.45 -27.35
N GLU A 242 26.06 -0.85 -28.45
CA GLU A 242 25.58 0.03 -29.50
C GLU A 242 24.10 -0.21 -29.73
N VAL A 243 23.30 0.85 -29.81
CA VAL A 243 21.87 0.81 -30.07
C VAL A 243 21.59 1.40 -31.43
N LEU A 244 20.86 0.68 -32.29
CA LEU A 244 20.34 1.20 -33.56
C LEU A 244 18.86 1.52 -33.39
N VAL A 245 18.49 2.79 -33.57
CA VAL A 245 17.12 3.28 -33.61
C VAL A 245 16.64 3.40 -35.03
N ILE A 246 15.64 2.67 -35.44
CA ILE A 246 15.03 2.74 -36.79
C ILE A 246 13.61 3.29 -36.59
N GLY A 247 13.27 4.43 -37.15
CA GLY A 247 11.95 5.02 -36.96
C GLY A 247 11.82 6.42 -37.52
N GLY A 248 10.69 7.06 -37.23
CA GLY A 248 10.33 8.39 -37.68
C GLY A 248 9.40 8.38 -38.90
N SER A 249 8.50 9.34 -38.93
CA SER A 249 7.60 9.63 -40.05
C SER A 249 7.40 11.14 -40.15
N LYS A 250 6.75 11.65 -41.18
CA LYS A 250 6.40 13.07 -41.28
C LYS A 250 5.61 13.60 -40.10
N GLU A 251 4.72 12.76 -39.54
CA GLU A 251 3.86 13.07 -38.41
C GLU A 251 4.61 12.92 -37.05
N TYR A 252 5.65 12.07 -37.00
CA TYR A 252 6.37 11.72 -35.77
C TYR A 252 7.91 11.93 -35.95
N VAL A 253 8.30 13.12 -36.30
CA VAL A 253 9.70 13.47 -36.60
C VAL A 253 10.64 13.28 -35.41
N ASN A 254 10.17 13.66 -34.20
CA ASN A 254 11.01 13.67 -32.99
C ASN A 254 11.01 12.33 -32.22
N ALA A 255 10.21 11.36 -32.60
CA ALA A 255 10.15 10.08 -31.90
C ALA A 255 11.52 9.35 -31.84
N PRO A 256 12.28 9.23 -32.95
CA PRO A 256 13.62 8.62 -32.92
C PRO A 256 14.61 9.38 -32.04
N THR A 257 14.53 10.71 -32.01
CA THR A 257 15.37 11.55 -31.16
C THR A 257 15.13 11.29 -29.67
N LEU A 258 13.86 11.16 -29.26
CA LEU A 258 13.52 10.82 -27.89
C LEU A 258 14.02 9.43 -27.51
N VAL A 259 13.88 8.44 -28.41
CA VAL A 259 14.40 7.09 -28.20
C VAL A 259 15.91 7.08 -28.07
N ALA A 260 16.61 7.82 -28.96
CA ALA A 260 18.06 7.91 -28.91
C ALA A 260 18.56 8.60 -27.62
N ALA A 261 17.90 9.67 -27.19
CA ALA A 261 18.21 10.33 -25.93
C ALA A 261 17.94 9.42 -24.72
N ALA A 262 16.87 8.66 -24.74
CA ALA A 262 16.57 7.67 -23.69
C ALA A 262 17.63 6.57 -23.65
N ALA A 263 18.05 6.04 -24.80
CA ALA A 263 19.09 5.03 -24.88
C ALA A 263 20.43 5.50 -24.28
N TYR A 264 20.85 6.74 -24.55
CA TYR A 264 22.03 7.31 -23.90
C TYR A 264 21.88 7.46 -22.40
N ARG A 265 20.71 7.94 -21.94
CA ARG A 265 20.42 8.07 -20.50
C ARG A 265 20.37 6.73 -19.78
N SER A 266 19.93 5.69 -20.49
CA SER A 266 19.91 4.30 -19.96
C SER A 266 21.29 3.65 -19.98
N GLY A 267 22.31 4.31 -20.58
CA GLY A 267 23.68 3.85 -20.48
C GLY A 267 24.32 3.29 -21.76
N ALA A 268 23.66 3.35 -22.90
CA ALA A 268 24.24 2.93 -24.17
C ALA A 268 25.53 3.69 -24.45
N GLY A 269 26.56 2.98 -24.96
CA GLY A 269 27.87 3.55 -25.31
C GLY A 269 27.83 4.34 -26.62
N LEU A 270 27.01 3.89 -27.56
CA LEU A 270 26.83 4.55 -28.87
C LEU A 270 25.36 4.36 -29.31
N VAL A 271 24.76 5.39 -29.88
CA VAL A 271 23.44 5.30 -30.50
C VAL A 271 23.51 5.79 -31.94
N LYS A 272 23.00 4.97 -32.86
CA LYS A 272 22.83 5.30 -34.27
C LYS A 272 21.35 5.40 -34.58
N SER A 273 20.96 6.39 -35.40
CA SER A 273 19.57 6.52 -35.84
C SER A 273 19.51 6.39 -37.37
N ALA A 274 18.64 5.48 -37.84
CA ALA A 274 18.29 5.32 -39.25
C ALA A 274 16.89 5.94 -39.44
N LEU A 275 16.86 7.07 -40.17
CA LEU A 275 15.66 7.84 -40.40
C LEU A 275 15.25 7.78 -41.86
N PRO A 276 13.94 7.88 -42.19
CA PRO A 276 13.50 8.10 -43.56
C PRO A 276 14.08 9.41 -44.13
N GLN A 277 14.49 9.42 -45.43
CA GLN A 277 15.15 10.54 -46.06
C GLN A 277 14.37 11.86 -45.93
N ASN A 278 13.07 11.80 -45.97
CA ASN A 278 12.15 12.96 -45.84
C ASN A 278 12.06 13.55 -44.41
N VAL A 279 12.64 12.87 -43.44
CA VAL A 279 12.67 13.32 -42.01
C VAL A 279 14.06 13.83 -41.66
N TYR A 280 15.08 13.42 -42.40
CA TYR A 280 16.49 13.74 -42.09
C TYR A 280 16.84 15.25 -42.18
N SER A 281 16.06 16.02 -42.91
CA SER A 281 16.31 17.47 -43.15
C SER A 281 15.50 18.38 -42.20
N ILE A 282 14.80 17.82 -41.25
CA ILE A 282 14.02 18.52 -40.24
C ILE A 282 14.73 18.48 -38.90
#